data_311050da1f98bf838e5aa9b809831530
#
_entry.id   311050da1f98bf838e5aa9b809831530
#
_cell.length_a   1.000
_cell.length_b   1.000
_cell.length_c   1.000
_cell.angle_alpha   90.00
_cell.angle_beta   90.00
_cell.angle_gamma   90.00
#
_symmetry.space_group_name_H-M   'P 1'
#
loop_
_entity.id
_entity.type
_entity.pdbx_description
1 polymer ?
#
loop_
_entity_poly.entity_id
_entity_poly.type
_entity_poly.pdbx_seq_one_letter_code
_entity_poly.pdbx_strand_id
1 'polypeptide(L)'
;ANTIVLVYYIRDTKQYGVIVNDKVYQTMNYLRFVSQANNDGVFQLLDYRNNPNWNANLNDNKFRRVMEYRYAVKTDKIWWINELPIDSYLKGLAETSNASPLEFQKVLATAARTYALYHYYRGLDFGLTEASTKHADEYFHVDATYDQVYRGYNSEIRMPRLAQAVQETRGMIVTYNHELAITPYFSRSDGRTRSWNEVWGGGEKPWLVSVPVPQDNGKTLFGHGVGMSAQGALLMVADEGQNWEDVLKYFYTGTSLERAY
;
A
#
# COMPACT_ATOMS: atom_id res chain seq x y z
N ALA A 1 -12.33 22.54 18.38
CA ALA A 1 -13.55 22.14 17.65
C ALA A 1 -13.13 21.62 16.28
N ASN A 2 -13.73 20.52 15.82
CA ASN A 2 -13.49 20.01 14.46
C ASN A 2 -14.27 20.87 13.46
N THR A 3 -13.61 21.32 12.40
CA THR A 3 -14.26 22.04 11.32
C THR A 3 -14.76 21.03 10.30
N ILE A 4 -16.05 21.12 9.95
CA ILE A 4 -16.64 20.34 8.87
C ILE A 4 -16.49 21.12 7.58
N VAL A 5 -16.02 20.45 6.53
CA VAL A 5 -15.83 21.01 5.21
C VAL A 5 -16.59 20.14 4.22
N LEU A 6 -17.44 20.74 3.40
CA LEU A 6 -18.07 20.08 2.26
C LEU A 6 -17.22 20.35 1.01
N VAL A 7 -16.96 19.31 0.23
CA VAL A 7 -16.23 19.44 -1.04
C VAL A 7 -17.04 18.86 -2.20
N TYR A 8 -16.89 19.44 -3.36
CA TYR A 8 -17.59 19.00 -4.58
C TYR A 8 -16.81 19.35 -5.84
N TYR A 9 -17.16 18.71 -6.94
CA TYR A 9 -16.63 19.01 -8.26
C TYR A 9 -17.77 19.26 -9.24
N ILE A 10 -17.69 20.36 -10.00
CA ILE A 10 -18.68 20.75 -11.02
C ILE A 10 -18.10 20.36 -12.38
N ARG A 11 -18.69 19.34 -13.02
CA ARG A 11 -18.19 18.80 -14.29
C ARG A 11 -18.26 19.81 -15.42
N ASP A 12 -19.35 20.55 -15.53
CA ASP A 12 -19.59 21.49 -16.61
C ASP A 12 -18.57 22.64 -16.64
N THR A 13 -18.23 23.17 -15.49
CA THR A 13 -17.26 24.27 -15.35
C THR A 13 -15.85 23.80 -15.01
N LYS A 14 -15.66 22.49 -14.76
CA LYS A 14 -14.41 21.88 -14.30
C LYS A 14 -13.84 22.52 -13.02
N GLN A 15 -14.73 22.97 -12.14
CA GLN A 15 -14.36 23.66 -10.92
C GLN A 15 -14.51 22.76 -9.70
N TYR A 16 -13.57 22.87 -8.78
CA TYR A 16 -13.67 22.34 -7.44
C TYR A 16 -14.28 23.39 -6.51
N GLY A 17 -15.12 22.95 -5.60
CA GLY A 17 -15.74 23.80 -4.62
C GLY A 17 -15.51 23.34 -3.21
N VAL A 18 -15.40 24.29 -2.28
CA VAL A 18 -15.28 24.08 -0.83
C VAL A 18 -16.30 24.97 -0.13
N ILE A 19 -17.07 24.37 0.79
CA ILE A 19 -17.94 25.11 1.69
C ILE A 19 -17.42 24.90 3.12
N VAL A 20 -17.09 25.98 3.79
CA VAL A 20 -16.65 26.00 5.18
C VAL A 20 -17.21 27.22 5.89
N ASN A 21 -17.83 27.02 7.06
CA ASN A 21 -18.47 28.11 7.85
C ASN A 21 -19.38 28.99 6.96
N ASP A 22 -20.25 28.37 6.19
CA ASP A 22 -21.21 29.00 5.25
C ASP A 22 -20.59 29.85 4.13
N LYS A 23 -19.25 29.79 3.98
CA LYS A 23 -18.55 30.44 2.86
C LYS A 23 -18.23 29.44 1.78
N VAL A 24 -18.47 29.85 0.54
CA VAL A 24 -18.20 29.06 -0.66
C VAL A 24 -16.93 29.58 -1.33
N TYR A 25 -16.04 28.67 -1.64
CA TYR A 25 -14.81 28.93 -2.40
C TYR A 25 -14.80 28.03 -3.64
N GLN A 26 -14.34 28.55 -4.76
CA GLN A 26 -14.22 27.77 -6.01
C GLN A 26 -12.85 27.98 -6.64
N THR A 27 -12.35 26.94 -7.30
CA THR A 27 -11.05 26.96 -7.98
C THR A 27 -11.04 25.98 -9.15
N MET A 28 -10.17 26.23 -10.14
CA MET A 28 -9.88 25.29 -11.23
C MET A 28 -8.86 24.23 -10.82
N ASN A 29 -8.13 24.44 -9.72
CA ASN A 29 -7.13 23.50 -9.22
C ASN A 29 -7.78 22.47 -8.29
N TYR A 30 -7.25 21.26 -8.27
CA TYR A 30 -7.66 20.24 -7.30
C TYR A 30 -7.48 20.73 -5.86
N LEU A 31 -8.27 20.17 -4.97
CA LEU A 31 -8.23 20.57 -3.56
C LEU A 31 -7.20 19.75 -2.80
N ARG A 32 -6.40 20.43 -1.99
CA ARG A 32 -5.39 19.82 -1.13
C ARG A 32 -5.54 20.33 0.29
N PHE A 33 -5.87 19.41 1.20
CA PHE A 33 -6.09 19.68 2.62
C PHE A 33 -4.84 19.26 3.39
N VAL A 34 -4.25 20.21 4.09
CA VAL A 34 -3.04 20.00 4.89
C VAL A 34 -3.36 20.29 6.36
N SER A 35 -2.99 19.38 7.23
CA SER A 35 -3.15 19.61 8.67
C SER A 35 -2.21 20.69 9.17
N GLN A 36 -2.71 21.61 9.97
CA GLN A 36 -1.91 22.63 10.65
C GLN A 36 -1.16 22.13 11.89
N ALA A 37 -1.58 21.02 12.47
CA ALA A 37 -0.99 20.46 13.68
C ALA A 37 0.29 19.66 13.36
N ASN A 38 1.42 20.35 13.14
CA ASN A 38 2.76 19.77 12.92
C ASN A 38 2.77 18.58 11.92
N ASN A 39 1.89 18.62 10.91
CA ASN A 39 1.64 17.55 9.95
C ASN A 39 1.10 16.22 10.52
N ASP A 40 0.66 16.17 11.78
CA ASP A 40 0.11 14.95 12.41
C ASP A 40 -1.42 14.96 12.55
N GLY A 41 -2.10 15.96 12.01
CA GLY A 41 -3.56 16.02 12.03
C GLY A 41 -4.21 14.89 11.24
N VAL A 42 -5.38 14.51 11.69
CA VAL A 42 -6.19 13.43 11.12
C VAL A 42 -7.44 14.03 10.48
N PHE A 43 -7.68 13.69 9.23
CA PHE A 43 -8.91 13.98 8.52
C PHE A 43 -9.88 12.81 8.65
N GLN A 44 -11.16 13.08 8.72
CA GLN A 44 -12.20 12.07 8.65
C GLN A 44 -13.12 12.36 7.46
N LEU A 45 -13.28 11.38 6.59
CA LEU A 45 -14.24 11.41 5.49
C LEU A 45 -15.59 10.92 6.00
N LEU A 46 -16.53 11.83 6.24
CA LEU A 46 -17.80 11.52 6.91
C LEU A 46 -18.71 10.63 6.06
N ASP A 47 -18.75 10.87 4.76
CA ASP A 47 -19.60 10.13 3.82
C ASP A 47 -18.93 8.86 3.26
N TYR A 48 -17.68 8.59 3.64
CA TYR A 48 -16.95 7.41 3.18
C TYR A 48 -17.22 6.22 4.09
N ARG A 49 -17.69 5.12 3.48
CA ARG A 49 -17.93 3.85 4.15
C ARG A 49 -16.85 2.85 3.74
N ASN A 50 -16.05 2.43 4.71
CA ASN A 50 -14.97 1.46 4.53
C ASN A 50 -14.95 0.49 5.72
N ASN A 51 -15.96 -0.35 5.79
CA ASN A 51 -16.10 -1.31 6.87
C ASN A 51 -15.25 -2.55 6.56
N PRO A 52 -14.37 -2.99 7.47
CA PRO A 52 -13.67 -4.25 7.29
C PRO A 52 -14.66 -5.43 7.36
N ASN A 53 -14.47 -6.43 6.50
CA ASN A 53 -15.41 -7.56 6.35
C ASN A 53 -15.64 -8.35 7.65
N TRP A 54 -14.67 -8.33 8.57
CA TRP A 54 -14.74 -9.03 9.86
C TRP A 54 -15.46 -8.23 10.96
N ASN A 55 -15.73 -6.93 10.75
CA ASN A 55 -16.47 -6.12 11.71
C ASN A 55 -17.19 -4.94 11.04
N ALA A 56 -18.48 -5.08 10.80
CA ALA A 56 -19.32 -4.07 10.16
C ALA A 56 -19.53 -2.79 11.01
N ASN A 57 -19.20 -2.82 12.31
CA ASN A 57 -19.33 -1.67 13.19
C ASN A 57 -18.12 -0.71 13.11
N LEU A 58 -17.04 -1.14 12.48
CA LEU A 58 -15.88 -0.29 12.22
C LEU A 58 -16.07 0.46 10.90
N ASN A 59 -15.52 1.66 10.83
CA ASN A 59 -15.41 2.41 9.59
C ASN A 59 -14.02 3.01 9.47
N ASP A 60 -13.23 2.52 8.52
CA ASP A 60 -11.86 2.96 8.28
C ASP A 60 -11.85 4.19 7.36
N ASN A 61 -12.27 5.32 7.91
CA ASN A 61 -12.46 6.59 7.20
C ASN A 61 -11.61 7.74 7.75
N LYS A 62 -10.55 7.43 8.53
CA LYS A 62 -9.62 8.43 9.08
C LYS A 62 -8.25 8.31 8.44
N PHE A 63 -7.69 9.46 8.07
CA PHE A 63 -6.44 9.55 7.30
C PHE A 63 -5.54 10.64 7.88
N ARG A 64 -4.23 10.41 7.87
CA ARG A 64 -3.24 11.38 8.36
C ARG A 64 -2.76 12.32 7.28
N ARG A 65 -2.22 13.47 7.69
CA ARG A 65 -1.36 14.40 6.96
C ARG A 65 -2.06 15.15 5.85
N VAL A 66 -2.03 14.69 4.63
CA VAL A 66 -2.55 15.41 3.47
C VAL A 66 -3.60 14.57 2.77
N MET A 67 -4.71 15.21 2.44
CA MET A 67 -5.78 14.64 1.62
C MET A 67 -5.99 15.49 0.37
N GLU A 68 -5.96 14.86 -0.79
CA GLU A 68 -6.31 15.51 -2.05
C GLU A 68 -7.69 15.03 -2.52
N TYR A 69 -8.48 15.95 -3.01
CA TYR A 69 -9.74 15.68 -3.71
C TYR A 69 -9.55 16.03 -5.16
N ARG A 70 -9.55 15.01 -6.03
CA ARG A 70 -9.09 15.17 -7.40
C ARG A 70 -9.96 14.42 -8.40
N TYR A 71 -10.33 15.09 -9.48
CA TYR A 71 -11.05 14.48 -10.59
C TYR A 71 -10.07 13.99 -11.64
N ALA A 72 -10.14 12.71 -11.96
CA ALA A 72 -9.35 12.05 -12.99
C ALA A 72 -10.13 12.06 -14.31
N VAL A 73 -9.73 12.91 -15.23
CA VAL A 73 -10.46 13.16 -16.49
C VAL A 73 -10.55 11.91 -17.36
N LYS A 74 -9.45 11.16 -17.47
CA LYS A 74 -9.39 9.97 -18.35
C LYS A 74 -10.25 8.82 -17.85
N THR A 75 -10.37 8.65 -16.54
CA THR A 75 -11.15 7.56 -15.93
C THR A 75 -12.55 8.01 -15.48
N ASP A 76 -12.85 9.31 -15.60
CA ASP A 76 -14.11 9.94 -15.16
C ASP A 76 -14.45 9.67 -13.69
N LYS A 77 -13.44 9.67 -12.82
CA LYS A 77 -13.59 9.37 -11.39
C LYS A 77 -13.08 10.51 -10.52
N ILE A 78 -13.69 10.62 -9.35
CA ILE A 78 -13.19 11.48 -8.28
C ILE A 78 -12.47 10.60 -7.27
N TRP A 79 -11.26 11.01 -6.90
CA TRP A 79 -10.42 10.31 -5.94
C TRP A 79 -10.16 11.15 -4.70
N TRP A 80 -10.21 10.50 -3.55
CA TRP A 80 -9.56 10.97 -2.35
C TRP A 80 -8.18 10.31 -2.28
N ILE A 81 -7.13 11.11 -2.36
CA ILE A 81 -5.75 10.64 -2.36
C ILE A 81 -5.12 11.03 -1.03
N ASN A 82 -4.55 10.07 -0.32
CA ASN A 82 -3.84 10.33 0.92
C ASN A 82 -2.33 10.40 0.64
N GLU A 83 -1.74 11.57 0.79
CA GLU A 83 -0.31 11.80 0.65
C GLU A 83 0.36 11.80 2.03
N LEU A 84 1.34 10.92 2.21
CA LEU A 84 2.04 10.77 3.48
C LEU A 84 3.42 10.09 3.30
N PRO A 85 4.35 10.23 4.28
CA PRO A 85 5.61 9.51 4.26
C PRO A 85 5.39 8.00 4.25
N ILE A 86 6.30 7.28 3.60
CA ILE A 86 6.21 5.83 3.40
C ILE A 86 6.00 5.06 4.71
N ASP A 87 6.72 5.38 5.78
CA ASP A 87 6.55 4.68 7.06
C ASP A 87 5.17 4.94 7.69
N SER A 88 4.58 6.11 7.48
CA SER A 88 3.20 6.40 7.92
C SER A 88 2.17 5.64 7.06
N TYR A 89 2.43 5.49 5.76
CA TYR A 89 1.63 4.67 4.87
C TYR A 89 1.60 3.21 5.33
N LEU A 90 2.77 2.62 5.58
CA LEU A 90 2.90 1.21 5.98
C LEU A 90 2.16 0.91 7.29
N LYS A 91 2.18 1.82 8.26
CA LYS A 91 1.42 1.67 9.52
C LYS A 91 -0.09 1.61 9.30
N GLY A 92 -0.59 2.18 8.21
CA GLY A 92 -2.00 2.16 7.83
C GLY A 92 -2.45 0.92 7.05
N LEU A 93 -1.54 -0.01 6.74
CA LEU A 93 -1.89 -1.27 6.06
C LEU A 93 -2.71 -2.19 6.97
N ALA A 94 -3.55 -3.01 6.35
CA ALA A 94 -4.45 -3.96 7.04
C ALA A 94 -4.39 -5.37 6.40
N GLU A 95 -3.20 -5.81 6.04
CA GLU A 95 -2.94 -7.09 5.36
C GLU A 95 -2.45 -8.18 6.31
N THR A 96 -2.44 -7.89 7.61
CA THR A 96 -2.06 -8.81 8.67
C THR A 96 -2.93 -8.61 9.90
N SER A 97 -2.76 -9.45 10.91
CA SER A 97 -3.36 -9.30 12.23
C SER A 97 -2.36 -8.74 13.22
N ASN A 98 -2.79 -7.91 14.18
CA ASN A 98 -1.91 -7.49 15.26
C ASN A 98 -1.42 -8.66 16.13
N ALA A 99 -2.09 -9.82 16.08
CA ALA A 99 -1.67 -11.04 16.76
C ALA A 99 -0.53 -11.79 16.04
N SER A 100 -0.28 -11.51 14.76
CA SER A 100 0.78 -12.18 13.99
C SER A 100 2.17 -11.93 14.59
N PRO A 101 3.13 -12.89 14.45
CA PRO A 101 4.49 -12.71 14.91
C PRO A 101 5.14 -11.43 14.40
N LEU A 102 6.00 -10.80 15.21
CA LEU A 102 6.68 -9.57 14.82
C LEU A 102 7.57 -9.77 13.59
N GLU A 103 8.28 -10.90 13.51
CA GLU A 103 9.13 -11.26 12.37
C GLU A 103 8.32 -11.31 11.06
N PHE A 104 7.12 -11.92 11.07
CA PHE A 104 6.25 -11.91 9.89
C PHE A 104 5.80 -10.49 9.53
N GLN A 105 5.51 -9.65 10.50
CA GLN A 105 5.15 -8.25 10.22
C GLN A 105 6.33 -7.45 9.67
N LYS A 106 7.58 -7.78 10.03
CA LYS A 106 8.79 -7.23 9.40
C LYS A 106 8.92 -7.68 7.93
N VAL A 107 8.65 -8.96 7.65
CA VAL A 107 8.59 -9.48 6.26
C VAL A 107 7.61 -8.63 5.45
N LEU A 108 6.37 -8.53 5.93
CA LEU A 108 5.31 -7.81 5.23
C LEU A 108 5.62 -6.32 5.08
N ALA A 109 6.07 -5.66 6.15
CA ALA A 109 6.41 -4.24 6.11
C ALA A 109 7.51 -3.93 5.10
N THR A 110 8.54 -4.78 4.99
CA THR A 110 9.64 -4.58 4.05
C THR A 110 9.22 -4.87 2.60
N ALA A 111 8.47 -5.93 2.36
CA ALA A 111 7.91 -6.22 1.05
C ALA A 111 6.96 -5.11 0.59
N ALA A 112 6.04 -4.68 1.46
CA ALA A 112 5.08 -3.61 1.15
C ALA A 112 5.76 -2.26 0.90
N ARG A 113 6.81 -1.92 1.68
CA ARG A 113 7.62 -0.71 1.47
C ARG A 113 8.26 -0.73 0.09
N THR A 114 8.90 -1.82 -0.24
CA THR A 114 9.62 -1.96 -1.51
C THR A 114 8.65 -1.87 -2.69
N TYR A 115 7.49 -2.54 -2.61
CA TYR A 115 6.44 -2.46 -3.62
C TYR A 115 5.93 -1.02 -3.82
N ALA A 116 5.59 -0.34 -2.74
CA ALA A 116 5.09 1.04 -2.81
C ALA A 116 6.15 2.01 -3.35
N LEU A 117 7.41 1.90 -2.91
CA LEU A 117 8.52 2.71 -3.43
C LEU A 117 8.82 2.41 -4.90
N TYR A 118 8.71 1.17 -5.34
CA TYR A 118 8.87 0.82 -6.76
C TYR A 118 7.87 1.59 -7.63
N HIS A 119 6.59 1.63 -7.23
CA HIS A 119 5.56 2.38 -7.96
C HIS A 119 5.74 3.90 -7.81
N TYR A 120 6.16 4.37 -6.65
CA TYR A 120 6.45 5.79 -6.41
C TYR A 120 7.58 6.30 -7.31
N TYR A 121 8.71 5.61 -7.36
CA TYR A 121 9.84 6.03 -8.20
C TYR A 121 9.55 5.92 -9.69
N ARG A 122 8.79 4.92 -10.11
CA ARG A 122 8.34 4.84 -11.50
C ARG A 122 7.36 5.94 -11.87
N GLY A 123 6.59 6.44 -10.93
CA GLY A 123 5.69 7.58 -11.11
C GLY A 123 6.39 8.93 -11.14
N LEU A 124 7.53 9.06 -10.48
CA LEU A 124 8.34 10.29 -10.48
C LEU A 124 9.26 10.41 -11.69
N ASP A 125 9.19 9.48 -12.58
CA ASP A 125 10.29 9.19 -13.46
C ASP A 125 10.80 10.37 -14.27
N PHE A 126 11.96 10.62 -14.02
CA PHE A 126 13.10 11.17 -14.70
C PHE A 126 13.22 10.68 -16.17
N GLY A 127 12.14 10.68 -16.96
CA GLY A 127 12.11 10.30 -18.36
C GLY A 127 11.22 9.10 -18.73
N LEU A 128 10.58 8.42 -17.79
CA LEU A 128 9.52 7.48 -18.13
C LEU A 128 8.24 8.26 -18.47
N THR A 129 7.61 7.90 -19.53
CA THR A 129 6.35 8.49 -19.95
C THR A 129 5.25 8.10 -18.95
N GLU A 130 4.19 8.88 -18.84
CA GLU A 130 2.99 8.59 -18.02
C GLU A 130 2.50 7.13 -18.16
N ALA A 131 2.70 6.53 -19.33
CA ALA A 131 2.36 5.14 -19.62
C ALA A 131 3.13 4.09 -18.79
N SER A 132 4.16 4.46 -18.05
CA SER A 132 4.96 3.53 -17.23
C SER A 132 4.47 3.41 -15.79
N THR A 133 3.53 4.24 -15.36
CA THR A 133 2.95 4.19 -14.00
C THR A 133 1.61 3.50 -14.03
N LYS A 134 1.36 2.61 -13.06
CA LYS A 134 0.14 1.80 -12.99
C LYS A 134 -1.14 2.64 -12.90
N HIS A 135 -1.07 3.80 -12.22
CA HIS A 135 -2.20 4.69 -11.94
C HIS A 135 -1.95 6.13 -12.40
N ALA A 136 -1.19 6.32 -13.49
CA ALA A 136 -0.84 7.64 -14.00
C ALA A 136 -2.07 8.54 -14.27
N ASP A 137 -3.12 7.94 -14.80
CA ASP A 137 -4.34 8.65 -15.16
C ASP A 137 -5.24 8.98 -13.96
N GLU A 138 -4.91 8.43 -12.78
CA GLU A 138 -5.67 8.56 -11.54
C GLU A 138 -4.93 9.36 -10.46
N TYR A 139 -3.67 9.76 -10.75
CA TYR A 139 -2.84 10.65 -9.94
C TYR A 139 -2.36 10.10 -8.60
N PHE A 140 -2.32 8.78 -8.41
CA PHE A 140 -1.75 8.14 -7.23
C PHE A 140 -0.79 6.99 -7.61
N HIS A 141 0.00 6.50 -6.67
CA HIS A 141 1.02 5.50 -6.92
C HIS A 141 0.55 4.07 -6.65
N VAL A 142 -0.30 3.89 -5.65
CA VAL A 142 -0.85 2.60 -5.24
C VAL A 142 -2.32 2.74 -4.86
N ASP A 143 -3.15 1.78 -5.30
CA ASP A 143 -4.55 1.70 -4.93
C ASP A 143 -4.72 1.05 -3.55
N ALA A 144 -5.62 1.62 -2.75
CA ALA A 144 -5.88 1.18 -1.37
C ALA A 144 -6.63 -0.15 -1.23
N THR A 145 -6.97 -0.80 -2.33
CA THR A 145 -7.73 -2.05 -2.35
C THR A 145 -7.08 -3.09 -3.27
N TYR A 146 -6.70 -2.69 -4.49
CA TYR A 146 -6.19 -3.61 -5.51
C TYR A 146 -4.69 -3.84 -5.43
N ASP A 147 -3.92 -2.86 -4.94
CA ASP A 147 -2.47 -3.00 -4.80
C ASP A 147 -2.08 -3.44 -3.41
N GLN A 148 -2.51 -2.70 -2.40
CA GLN A 148 -2.23 -2.97 -0.98
C GLN A 148 -3.42 -2.51 -0.14
N VAL A 149 -3.88 -3.34 0.78
CA VAL A 149 -5.05 -3.00 1.62
C VAL A 149 -4.67 -1.92 2.61
N TYR A 150 -4.89 -0.65 2.24
CA TYR A 150 -4.64 0.50 3.09
C TYR A 150 -5.93 0.98 3.76
N ARG A 151 -5.91 1.06 5.09
CA ARG A 151 -7.05 1.45 5.94
C ARG A 151 -6.78 2.70 6.80
N GLY A 152 -5.69 3.39 6.51
CA GLY A 152 -5.34 4.67 7.12
C GLY A 152 -5.13 4.63 8.63
N TYR A 153 -5.45 5.75 9.28
CA TYR A 153 -5.18 5.97 10.68
C TYR A 153 -5.89 5.00 11.64
N ASN A 154 -7.07 4.54 11.27
CA ASN A 154 -7.81 3.57 12.09
C ASN A 154 -7.05 2.22 12.18
N SER A 155 -6.44 1.78 11.08
CA SER A 155 -5.60 0.57 11.08
C SER A 155 -4.33 0.78 11.92
N GLU A 156 -3.66 1.89 11.77
CA GLU A 156 -2.45 2.22 12.56
C GLU A 156 -2.70 2.08 14.07
N ILE A 157 -3.84 2.61 14.57
CA ILE A 157 -4.20 2.50 15.98
C ILE A 157 -4.43 1.04 16.40
N ARG A 158 -5.06 0.24 15.54
CA ARG A 158 -5.37 -1.17 15.83
C ARG A 158 -4.17 -2.10 15.73
N MET A 159 -3.11 -1.66 15.03
CA MET A 159 -1.98 -2.50 14.63
C MET A 159 -0.64 -2.01 15.21
N PRO A 160 -0.51 -1.84 16.55
CA PRO A 160 0.72 -1.33 17.15
C PRO A 160 1.94 -2.21 16.89
N ARG A 161 1.76 -3.54 16.72
CA ARG A 161 2.86 -4.46 16.38
C ARG A 161 3.35 -4.25 14.94
N LEU A 162 2.46 -3.95 13.99
CA LEU A 162 2.88 -3.55 12.65
C LEU A 162 3.64 -2.22 12.68
N ALA A 163 3.18 -1.26 13.48
CA ALA A 163 3.90 0.00 13.65
C ALA A 163 5.32 -0.21 14.22
N GLN A 164 5.48 -1.16 15.15
CA GLN A 164 6.78 -1.60 15.65
C GLN A 164 7.64 -2.22 14.53
N ALA A 165 7.08 -3.15 13.75
CA ALA A 165 7.79 -3.79 12.63
C ALA A 165 8.27 -2.75 11.60
N VAL A 166 7.43 -1.78 11.24
CA VAL A 166 7.79 -0.67 10.35
C VAL A 166 8.97 0.13 10.89
N GLN A 167 8.97 0.41 12.21
CA GLN A 167 10.06 1.15 12.86
C GLN A 167 11.36 0.34 12.89
N GLU A 168 11.31 -0.94 13.23
CA GLU A 168 12.50 -1.81 13.32
C GLU A 168 13.10 -2.10 11.94
N THR A 169 12.28 -2.12 10.88
CA THR A 169 12.72 -2.29 9.48
C THR A 169 12.82 -0.97 8.73
N ARG A 170 12.93 0.18 9.43
CA ARG A 170 12.94 1.48 8.79
C ARG A 170 14.00 1.58 7.70
N GLY A 171 13.58 2.02 6.50
CA GLY A 171 14.44 2.18 5.34
C GLY A 171 14.85 0.89 4.65
N MET A 172 14.56 -0.28 5.21
CA MET A 172 14.93 -1.56 4.58
C MET A 172 14.07 -1.83 3.35
N ILE A 173 14.73 -2.14 2.26
CA ILE A 173 14.14 -2.45 0.94
C ILE A 173 14.77 -3.72 0.36
N VAL A 174 14.07 -4.32 -0.59
CA VAL A 174 14.57 -5.45 -1.38
C VAL A 174 15.15 -4.91 -2.68
N THR A 175 16.40 -5.29 -2.98
CA THR A 175 17.10 -4.89 -4.22
C THR A 175 17.55 -6.12 -5.00
N TYR A 176 17.68 -5.94 -6.31
CA TYR A 176 18.30 -6.91 -7.21
C TYR A 176 19.36 -6.17 -8.04
N ASN A 177 20.61 -6.60 -7.95
CA ASN A 177 21.75 -5.88 -8.54
C ASN A 177 21.80 -4.38 -8.14
N HIS A 178 21.54 -4.09 -6.86
CA HIS A 178 21.48 -2.74 -6.27
C HIS A 178 20.36 -1.84 -6.81
N GLU A 179 19.43 -2.38 -7.60
CA GLU A 179 18.24 -1.67 -8.05
C GLU A 179 17.01 -2.13 -7.27
N LEU A 180 16.05 -1.22 -7.13
CA LEU A 180 14.81 -1.51 -6.40
C LEU A 180 14.02 -2.64 -7.10
N ALA A 181 13.84 -3.75 -6.41
CA ALA A 181 13.10 -4.90 -6.93
C ALA A 181 11.59 -4.75 -6.64
N ILE A 182 10.74 -4.95 -7.65
CA ILE A 182 9.30 -5.06 -7.37
C ILE A 182 9.04 -6.31 -6.53
N THR A 183 8.26 -6.17 -5.45
CA THR A 183 7.99 -7.22 -4.47
C THR A 183 6.50 -7.51 -4.33
N PRO A 184 5.82 -8.06 -5.35
CA PRO A 184 4.42 -8.45 -5.24
C PRO A 184 4.25 -9.56 -4.21
N TYR A 185 3.10 -9.57 -3.53
CA TYR A 185 2.71 -10.61 -2.60
C TYR A 185 1.21 -10.87 -2.68
N PHE A 186 0.79 -12.01 -2.21
CA PHE A 186 -0.60 -12.46 -2.30
C PHE A 186 -0.97 -13.30 -1.06
N SER A 187 -2.23 -13.59 -0.89
CA SER A 187 -2.74 -14.19 0.34
C SER A 187 -2.15 -15.58 0.63
N ARG A 188 -2.28 -16.54 -0.32
CA ARG A 188 -1.74 -17.91 -0.15
C ARG A 188 -1.57 -18.63 -1.48
N SER A 189 -0.63 -19.55 -1.51
CA SER A 189 -0.40 -20.44 -2.66
C SER A 189 -1.17 -21.76 -2.55
N ASP A 190 -0.97 -22.62 -3.51
CA ASP A 190 -1.44 -24.01 -3.55
C ASP A 190 -0.27 -25.03 -3.43
N GLY A 191 0.84 -24.60 -2.83
CA GLY A 191 2.06 -25.38 -2.65
C GLY A 191 3.27 -24.84 -3.39
N ARG A 192 3.10 -23.86 -4.29
CA ARG A 192 4.18 -23.12 -4.95
C ARG A 192 3.78 -21.70 -5.32
N THR A 193 4.74 -20.82 -5.50
CA THR A 193 4.51 -19.54 -6.15
C THR A 193 4.53 -19.69 -7.68
N ARG A 194 4.22 -18.62 -8.39
CA ARG A 194 4.29 -18.52 -9.85
C ARG A 194 5.41 -17.55 -10.23
N SER A 195 6.08 -17.80 -11.36
CA SER A 195 7.02 -16.81 -11.90
C SER A 195 6.26 -15.60 -12.49
N TRP A 196 6.97 -14.49 -12.63
CA TRP A 196 6.42 -13.29 -13.25
C TRP A 196 5.89 -13.58 -14.66
N ASN A 197 6.69 -14.28 -15.47
CA ASN A 197 6.33 -14.58 -16.87
C ASN A 197 5.15 -15.55 -17.00
N GLU A 198 4.99 -16.47 -16.04
CA GLU A 198 3.86 -17.40 -16.00
C GLU A 198 2.51 -16.70 -15.87
N VAL A 199 2.46 -15.54 -15.17
CA VAL A 199 1.20 -14.85 -14.84
C VAL A 199 1.00 -13.58 -15.67
N TRP A 200 2.04 -12.77 -15.81
CA TRP A 200 1.91 -11.44 -16.43
C TRP A 200 2.69 -11.27 -17.73
N GLY A 201 3.65 -12.15 -18.03
CA GLY A 201 4.52 -11.99 -19.20
C GLY A 201 5.39 -10.73 -19.12
N GLY A 202 5.81 -10.20 -20.27
CA GLY A 202 6.33 -8.83 -20.34
C GLY A 202 7.72 -8.60 -19.77
N GLY A 203 8.66 -9.50 -19.97
CA GLY A 203 10.05 -9.37 -19.55
C GLY A 203 10.35 -10.11 -18.24
N GLU A 204 11.60 -10.53 -18.12
CA GLU A 204 12.04 -11.31 -16.97
C GLU A 204 12.18 -10.45 -15.71
N LYS A 205 11.77 -11.03 -14.59
CA LYS A 205 12.09 -10.59 -13.25
C LYS A 205 12.82 -11.74 -12.57
N PRO A 206 14.16 -11.81 -12.65
CA PRO A 206 14.93 -12.97 -12.19
C PRO A 206 14.71 -13.35 -10.73
N TRP A 207 14.29 -12.38 -9.91
CA TRP A 207 13.96 -12.62 -8.49
C TRP A 207 12.52 -13.11 -8.26
N LEU A 208 11.66 -13.11 -9.29
CA LEU A 208 10.26 -13.57 -9.21
C LEU A 208 10.09 -14.89 -9.95
N VAL A 209 10.83 -15.88 -9.49
CA VAL A 209 10.72 -17.27 -9.97
C VAL A 209 9.71 -18.05 -9.13
N SER A 210 9.26 -19.20 -9.65
CA SER A 210 8.44 -20.11 -8.85
C SER A 210 9.28 -20.80 -7.78
N VAL A 211 8.86 -20.68 -6.52
CA VAL A 211 9.47 -21.40 -5.38
C VAL A 211 8.44 -22.31 -4.72
N PRO A 212 8.83 -23.46 -4.15
CA PRO A 212 7.94 -24.33 -3.37
C PRO A 212 7.41 -23.59 -2.13
N VAL A 213 6.18 -23.84 -1.73
CA VAL A 213 5.61 -23.35 -0.47
C VAL A 213 4.91 -24.54 0.22
N PRO A 214 5.67 -25.48 0.83
CA PRO A 214 5.12 -26.68 1.46
C PRO A 214 4.05 -26.38 2.51
N GLN A 215 4.17 -25.23 3.20
CA GLN A 215 3.23 -24.75 4.22
C GLN A 215 1.82 -24.50 3.65
N ASP A 216 1.72 -24.33 2.34
CA ASP A 216 0.45 -24.12 1.62
C ASP A 216 -0.05 -25.36 0.87
N ASN A 217 0.60 -26.51 1.01
CA ASN A 217 0.17 -27.74 0.36
C ASN A 217 -1.28 -28.09 0.70
N GLY A 218 -2.04 -28.48 -0.33
CA GLY A 218 -3.44 -28.84 -0.20
C GLY A 218 -4.41 -27.67 -0.05
N LYS A 219 -3.91 -26.43 -0.09
CA LYS A 219 -4.74 -25.22 -0.07
C LYS A 219 -5.08 -24.77 -1.51
N THR A 220 -6.10 -23.95 -1.64
CA THR A 220 -6.46 -23.31 -2.91
C THR A 220 -5.68 -22.01 -3.06
N LEU A 221 -5.12 -21.75 -4.24
CA LEU A 221 -4.51 -20.48 -4.58
C LEU A 221 -5.50 -19.32 -4.36
N PHE A 222 -5.07 -18.29 -3.63
CA PHE A 222 -5.84 -17.07 -3.41
C PHE A 222 -4.96 -15.84 -3.65
N GLY A 223 -5.19 -15.17 -4.76
CA GLY A 223 -4.39 -14.09 -5.32
C GLY A 223 -3.65 -14.50 -6.59
N HIS A 224 -2.75 -13.65 -7.06
CA HIS A 224 -2.06 -13.82 -8.35
C HIS A 224 -0.95 -14.88 -8.36
N GLY A 225 -0.48 -15.30 -7.21
CA GLY A 225 0.54 -16.36 -7.09
C GLY A 225 1.99 -15.91 -7.26
N VAL A 226 2.29 -14.69 -7.67
CA VAL A 226 3.66 -14.20 -7.95
C VAL A 226 4.30 -13.58 -6.71
N GLY A 227 5.57 -13.91 -6.46
CA GLY A 227 6.33 -13.39 -5.33
C GLY A 227 5.97 -14.09 -4.02
N MET A 228 5.64 -13.35 -2.96
CA MET A 228 5.50 -13.93 -1.62
C MET A 228 4.07 -14.40 -1.32
N SER A 229 3.93 -15.66 -0.89
CA SER A 229 2.72 -16.13 -0.19
C SER A 229 2.72 -15.60 1.23
N ALA A 230 1.76 -14.74 1.58
CA ALA A 230 1.67 -14.18 2.93
C ALA A 230 1.41 -15.28 3.98
N GLN A 231 0.57 -16.27 3.67
CA GLN A 231 0.33 -17.40 4.57
C GLN A 231 1.54 -18.30 4.67
N GLY A 232 2.23 -18.61 3.56
CA GLY A 232 3.48 -19.36 3.59
C GLY A 232 4.53 -18.67 4.45
N ALA A 233 4.76 -17.38 4.24
CA ALA A 233 5.68 -16.56 5.03
C ALA A 233 5.34 -16.53 6.53
N LEU A 234 4.04 -16.42 6.85
CA LEU A 234 3.58 -16.47 8.24
C LEU A 234 3.95 -17.81 8.91
N LEU A 235 3.73 -18.93 8.23
CA LEU A 235 4.01 -20.27 8.79
C LEU A 235 5.52 -20.56 8.85
N MET A 236 6.32 -20.09 7.89
CA MET A 236 7.79 -20.15 7.97
C MET A 236 8.31 -19.44 9.23
N VAL A 237 7.73 -18.32 9.59
CA VAL A 237 8.09 -17.61 10.82
C VAL A 237 7.52 -18.31 12.06
N ALA A 238 6.22 -18.62 12.06
CA ALA A 238 5.51 -19.08 13.26
C ALA A 238 5.87 -20.51 13.67
N ASP A 239 6.00 -21.42 12.70
CA ASP A 239 6.16 -22.84 12.93
C ASP A 239 7.62 -23.29 12.78
N GLU A 240 8.39 -22.64 11.91
CA GLU A 240 9.79 -23.01 11.62
C GLU A 240 10.81 -22.05 12.25
N GLY A 241 10.37 -20.94 12.82
CA GLY A 241 11.22 -19.97 13.51
C GLY A 241 12.16 -19.18 12.58
N GLN A 242 11.83 -19.10 11.29
CA GLN A 242 12.65 -18.36 10.34
C GLN A 242 12.63 -16.85 10.64
N ASN A 243 13.76 -16.18 10.44
CA ASN A 243 13.84 -14.72 10.56
C ASN A 243 13.27 -14.04 9.30
N TRP A 244 12.92 -12.77 9.43
CA TRP A 244 12.27 -11.99 8.38
C TRP A 244 13.14 -11.81 7.11
N GLU A 245 14.47 -11.76 7.26
CA GLU A 245 15.40 -11.57 6.14
C GLU A 245 15.49 -12.82 5.27
N ASP A 246 15.56 -13.99 5.89
CA ASP A 246 15.63 -15.25 5.17
C ASP A 246 14.32 -15.55 4.45
N VAL A 247 13.17 -15.24 5.06
CA VAL A 247 11.86 -15.38 4.42
C VAL A 247 11.74 -14.48 3.18
N LEU A 248 12.20 -13.24 3.25
CA LEU A 248 12.20 -12.34 2.08
C LEU A 248 13.10 -12.88 0.96
N LYS A 249 14.33 -13.28 1.27
CA LYS A 249 15.28 -13.84 0.29
C LYS A 249 14.80 -15.15 -0.33
N TYR A 250 14.01 -15.92 0.42
CA TYR A 250 13.38 -17.14 -0.09
C TYR A 250 12.39 -16.82 -1.21
N PHE A 251 11.45 -15.90 -0.96
CA PHE A 251 10.41 -15.56 -1.93
C PHE A 251 10.90 -14.66 -3.06
N TYR A 252 11.91 -13.85 -2.82
CA TYR A 252 12.53 -12.95 -3.79
C TYR A 252 13.97 -13.41 -4.05
N THR A 253 14.09 -14.42 -4.90
CA THR A 253 15.33 -15.18 -5.11
C THR A 253 16.49 -14.31 -5.63
N GLY A 254 17.65 -14.45 -5.04
CA GLY A 254 18.87 -13.72 -5.47
C GLY A 254 18.86 -12.24 -5.16
N THR A 255 17.95 -11.77 -4.31
CA THR A 255 17.87 -10.37 -3.88
C THR A 255 18.76 -10.09 -2.66
N SER A 256 19.01 -8.82 -2.44
CA SER A 256 19.65 -8.28 -1.24
C SER A 256 18.68 -7.39 -0.46
N LEU A 257 18.97 -7.22 0.82
CA LEU A 257 18.28 -6.25 1.67
C LEU A 257 19.20 -5.07 1.89
N GLU A 258 18.76 -3.89 1.51
CA GLU A 258 19.54 -2.67 1.61
C GLU A 258 18.75 -1.58 2.36
N ARG A 259 19.46 -0.61 2.91
CA ARG A 259 18.83 0.53 3.59
C ARG A 259 18.81 1.73 2.66
N ALA A 260 17.61 2.22 2.29
CA ALA A 260 17.43 3.33 1.37
C ALA A 260 17.44 4.71 2.06
N TYR A 261 17.11 4.79 3.37
CA TYR A 261 17.09 6.03 4.16
C TYR A 261 17.25 5.80 5.67
#